data_31d9ccc73e29985784c18e42fdcc8abc
#
_entry.id   31d9ccc73e29985784c18e42fdcc8abc
#
_cell.length_a   1.000
_cell.length_b   1.000
_cell.length_c   1.000
_cell.angle_alpha   90.00
_cell.angle_beta   90.00
_cell.angle_gamma   90.00
#
_symmetry.space_group_name_H-M   'P 1'
#
loop_
_entity.id
_entity.type
_entity.pdbx_description
1 polymer ?
#
loop_
_entity_poly.entity_id
_entity_poly.type
_entity_poly.pdbx_seq_one_letter_code
_entity_poly.pdbx_strand_id
1 'polypeptide(L)'
;MNIFMYELNFSEVASIIAVITVVSAIVVGVLKFIINDIYDFKNSNKRKEESKNSLTSIISNLSSSENTSKLSAAIMLRRFMNTKISHEFPYLQTESINVIASMLKVLPTGVFQKTLADGLAYAVNLSNVDLQRTNLQDTYLGRKDGTSILMDNTDLFLSDLSYALIENVNGKVIFYRSILFCSQIKNCDFSGATFREADLTNTCFKNVILKDADFTGAINIPEAIEKELVLSDGKSIYPHEEPVSAKHSTLDKSIFFSMPSVMSKENELLTKDYKAYLEGLGYNVIYYIKDDYPSFGQLNRIREKILASSAMVAFGFKQTNIHDATFRPQTNNEEKWNDKWLATPWNEIEVGMGLMKGMPILLVKDPHIDMGIFDSNLSECFVAKVSTDDDSRKLAQNKEVVKWLSKITL
;
A
#
# COMPACT_ATOMS: atom_id res chain seq x y z
N MET A 1 45.33 42.34 81.03
CA MET A 1 44.71 41.68 79.87
C MET A 1 43.27 42.14 79.87
N ASN A 2 42.99 43.23 79.14
CA ASN A 2 41.64 43.84 79.06
C ASN A 2 40.84 43.04 77.99
N ILE A 3 39.87 42.30 78.46
CA ILE A 3 38.86 41.68 77.57
C ILE A 3 37.84 42.74 77.29
N PHE A 4 37.86 43.31 76.08
CA PHE A 4 36.79 44.14 75.58
C PHE A 4 35.56 43.28 75.42
N MET A 5 34.63 43.34 76.38
CA MET A 5 33.29 42.85 76.17
C MET A 5 32.54 43.88 75.28
N TYR A 6 32.33 43.57 74.01
CA TYR A 6 31.43 44.29 73.17
C TYR A 6 30.01 43.98 73.63
N GLU A 7 29.35 44.94 74.29
CA GLU A 7 27.91 44.88 74.53
C GLU A 7 27.21 45.28 73.24
N LEU A 8 26.72 44.27 72.54
CA LEU A 8 25.86 44.51 71.38
C LEU A 8 24.57 45.19 71.85
N ASN A 9 24.25 46.32 71.25
CA ASN A 9 22.98 47.02 71.54
C ASN A 9 21.79 46.26 70.91
N PHE A 10 20.57 46.48 71.39
CA PHE A 10 19.40 45.75 71.01
C PHE A 10 19.13 45.83 69.45
N SER A 11 19.48 46.96 68.81
CA SER A 11 19.34 47.14 67.36
C SER A 11 20.33 46.29 66.56
N GLU A 12 21.53 46.11 67.06
CA GLU A 12 22.57 45.26 66.43
C GLU A 12 22.18 43.80 66.53
N VAL A 13 21.67 43.36 67.68
CA VAL A 13 21.17 41.97 67.87
C VAL A 13 19.98 41.70 66.96
N ALA A 14 19.03 42.65 66.85
CA ALA A 14 17.88 42.54 65.96
C ALA A 14 18.32 42.45 64.47
N SER A 15 19.31 43.27 64.06
CA SER A 15 19.85 43.23 62.69
C SER A 15 20.56 41.90 62.37
N ILE A 16 21.34 41.38 63.33
CA ILE A 16 21.98 40.04 63.19
C ILE A 16 20.94 38.91 63.06
N ILE A 17 19.87 38.94 63.87
CA ILE A 17 18.77 37.99 63.80
C ILE A 17 18.07 38.08 62.44
N ALA A 18 17.80 39.29 61.97
CA ALA A 18 17.18 39.51 60.67
C ALA A 18 18.04 38.93 59.52
N VAL A 19 19.35 39.20 59.51
CA VAL A 19 20.29 38.64 58.54
C VAL A 19 20.32 37.10 58.60
N ILE A 20 20.42 36.51 59.82
CA ILE A 20 20.41 35.04 59.99
C ILE A 20 19.09 34.45 59.45
N THR A 21 17.95 35.11 59.70
CA THR A 21 16.66 34.66 59.23
C THR A 21 16.58 34.69 57.70
N VAL A 22 17.08 35.75 57.06
CA VAL A 22 17.10 35.85 55.57
C VAL A 22 18.05 34.82 54.98
N VAL A 23 19.26 34.66 55.55
CA VAL A 23 20.23 33.64 55.08
C VAL A 23 19.69 32.24 55.24
N SER A 24 19.03 31.92 56.36
CA SER A 24 18.44 30.61 56.58
C SER A 24 17.28 30.33 55.60
N ALA A 25 16.44 31.32 55.31
CA ALA A 25 15.36 31.21 54.30
C ALA A 25 15.93 30.95 52.90
N ILE A 26 17.02 31.63 52.50
CA ILE A 26 17.70 31.39 51.24
C ILE A 26 18.26 29.98 51.17
N VAL A 27 18.98 29.56 52.25
CA VAL A 27 19.55 28.18 52.30
C VAL A 27 18.47 27.10 52.21
N VAL A 28 17.35 27.27 52.93
CA VAL A 28 16.22 26.35 52.86
C VAL A 28 15.60 26.35 51.46
N GLY A 29 15.45 27.52 50.82
CA GLY A 29 14.96 27.64 49.44
C GLY A 29 15.86 26.89 48.43
N VAL A 30 17.18 27.11 48.53
CA VAL A 30 18.16 26.44 47.66
C VAL A 30 18.17 24.91 47.90
N LEU A 31 18.13 24.47 49.14
CA LEU A 31 18.07 23.04 49.49
C LEU A 31 16.79 22.39 48.96
N LYS A 32 15.63 23.09 49.09
CA LYS A 32 14.36 22.60 48.55
C LYS A 32 14.40 22.50 47.03
N PHE A 33 14.99 23.46 46.34
CA PHE A 33 15.17 23.44 44.87
C PHE A 33 16.06 22.23 44.48
N ILE A 34 17.22 22.04 45.14
CA ILE A 34 18.13 20.93 44.83
C ILE A 34 17.45 19.56 45.10
N ILE A 35 16.72 19.44 46.21
CA ILE A 35 16.00 18.20 46.55
C ILE A 35 14.92 17.89 45.49
N ASN A 36 14.16 18.90 45.07
CA ASN A 36 13.15 18.74 44.02
C ASN A 36 13.80 18.34 42.69
N ASP A 37 14.90 18.98 42.31
CA ASP A 37 15.64 18.69 41.09
C ASP A 37 16.18 17.24 41.10
N ILE A 38 16.77 16.80 42.20
CA ILE A 38 17.21 15.41 42.37
C ILE A 38 16.04 14.42 42.33
N TYR A 39 14.91 14.76 42.94
CA TYR A 39 13.72 13.92 42.96
C TYR A 39 13.13 13.79 41.54
N ASP A 40 13.03 14.90 40.80
CA ASP A 40 12.54 14.92 39.42
C ASP A 40 13.47 14.16 38.47
N PHE A 41 14.79 14.32 38.64
CA PHE A 41 15.80 13.56 37.88
C PHE A 41 15.71 12.05 38.16
N LYS A 42 15.55 11.65 39.43
CA LYS A 42 15.41 10.23 39.82
C LYS A 42 14.10 9.64 39.26
N ASN A 43 12.99 10.39 39.31
CA ASN A 43 11.70 9.96 38.75
C ASN A 43 11.74 9.88 37.24
N SER A 44 12.40 10.83 36.57
CA SER A 44 12.59 10.82 35.10
C SER A 44 13.40 9.59 34.68
N ASN A 45 14.52 9.28 35.37
CA ASN A 45 15.32 8.09 35.09
C ASN A 45 14.53 6.79 35.31
N LYS A 46 13.70 6.72 36.35
CA LYS A 46 12.85 5.55 36.61
C LYS A 46 11.82 5.38 35.51
N ARG A 47 11.13 6.45 35.12
CA ARG A 47 10.18 6.43 34.01
C ARG A 47 10.82 6.05 32.67
N LYS A 48 12.05 6.53 32.41
CA LYS A 48 12.84 6.16 31.23
C LYS A 48 13.09 4.66 31.18
N GLU A 49 13.54 4.07 32.28
CA GLU A 49 13.86 2.64 32.36
C GLU A 49 12.59 1.78 32.25
N GLU A 50 11.52 2.17 32.93
CA GLU A 50 10.22 1.49 32.81
C GLU A 50 9.67 1.53 31.37
N SER A 51 9.79 2.68 30.69
CA SER A 51 9.36 2.84 29.30
C SER A 51 10.19 2.00 28.34
N LYS A 52 11.52 1.95 28.54
CA LYS A 52 12.45 1.11 27.78
C LYS A 52 12.14 -0.38 27.95
N ASN A 53 11.95 -0.83 29.18
CA ASN A 53 11.59 -2.22 29.48
C ASN A 53 10.24 -2.60 28.87
N SER A 54 9.26 -1.67 28.91
CA SER A 54 7.96 -1.86 28.26
C SER A 54 8.11 -1.99 26.74
N LEU A 55 8.92 -1.14 26.08
CA LEU A 55 9.17 -1.24 24.64
C LEU A 55 9.84 -2.59 24.30
N THR A 56 10.87 -3.00 25.04
CA THR A 56 11.55 -4.28 24.85
C THR A 56 10.58 -5.47 24.95
N SER A 57 9.69 -5.46 25.94
CA SER A 57 8.66 -6.49 26.11
C SER A 57 7.68 -6.50 24.92
N ILE A 58 7.25 -5.34 24.42
CA ILE A 58 6.36 -5.22 23.27
C ILE A 58 7.05 -5.77 22.02
N ILE A 59 8.31 -5.40 21.76
CA ILE A 59 9.08 -5.89 20.62
C ILE A 59 9.22 -7.42 20.67
N SER A 60 9.47 -8.00 21.84
CA SER A 60 9.51 -9.46 22.00
C SER A 60 8.17 -10.11 21.62
N ASN A 61 7.04 -9.52 22.02
CA ASN A 61 5.71 -10.03 21.72
C ASN A 61 5.32 -9.89 20.23
N LEU A 62 5.90 -8.94 19.48
CA LEU A 62 5.73 -8.86 18.03
C LEU A 62 6.25 -10.11 17.31
N SER A 63 7.22 -10.81 17.87
CA SER A 63 7.80 -12.04 17.34
C SER A 63 7.12 -13.32 17.86
N SER A 64 6.05 -13.20 18.66
CA SER A 64 5.28 -14.34 19.20
C SER A 64 4.71 -15.20 18.09
N SER A 65 4.54 -16.49 18.30
CA SER A 65 3.79 -17.39 17.41
C SER A 65 2.26 -17.16 17.48
N GLU A 66 1.79 -16.58 18.57
CA GLU A 66 0.36 -16.33 18.82
C GLU A 66 -0.09 -15.01 18.17
N ASN A 67 -1.11 -15.07 17.30
CA ASN A 67 -1.60 -13.91 16.57
C ASN A 67 -2.20 -12.82 17.48
N THR A 68 -2.88 -13.20 18.55
CA THR A 68 -3.48 -12.26 19.51
C THR A 68 -2.40 -11.45 20.23
N SER A 69 -1.31 -12.10 20.64
CA SER A 69 -0.15 -11.46 21.26
C SER A 69 0.54 -10.49 20.31
N LYS A 70 0.73 -10.87 19.03
CA LYS A 70 1.29 -9.98 18.00
C LYS A 70 0.44 -8.74 17.79
N LEU A 71 -0.87 -8.90 17.62
CA LEU A 71 -1.78 -7.79 17.39
C LEU A 71 -1.84 -6.85 18.61
N SER A 72 -1.88 -7.40 19.80
CA SER A 72 -1.85 -6.62 21.03
C SER A 72 -0.55 -5.81 21.13
N ALA A 73 0.59 -6.42 20.83
CA ALA A 73 1.88 -5.74 20.82
C ALA A 73 1.94 -4.61 19.78
N ALA A 74 1.42 -4.83 18.56
CA ALA A 74 1.34 -3.80 17.52
C ALA A 74 0.49 -2.60 17.97
N ILE A 75 -0.63 -2.85 18.66
CA ILE A 75 -1.48 -1.79 19.22
C ILE A 75 -0.74 -1.06 20.37
N MET A 76 -0.07 -1.78 21.25
CA MET A 76 0.66 -1.18 22.37
C MET A 76 1.84 -0.33 21.91
N LEU A 77 2.46 -0.64 20.77
CA LEU A 77 3.55 0.13 20.19
C LEU A 77 3.15 1.58 19.89
N ARG A 78 1.87 1.84 19.61
CA ARG A 78 1.31 3.18 19.37
C ARG A 78 1.52 4.14 20.55
N ARG A 79 1.70 3.63 21.77
CA ARG A 79 1.95 4.46 22.95
C ARG A 79 3.22 5.29 22.81
N PHE A 80 4.23 4.78 22.12
CA PHE A 80 5.51 5.47 21.92
C PHE A 80 5.45 6.51 20.81
N MET A 81 4.38 6.52 19.99
CA MET A 81 4.10 7.55 19.00
C MET A 81 3.41 8.78 19.61
N ASN A 82 2.90 8.68 20.86
CA ASN A 82 2.19 9.77 21.51
C ASN A 82 3.13 10.95 21.78
N THR A 83 2.63 12.16 21.54
CA THR A 83 3.38 13.42 21.71
C THR A 83 4.05 13.55 23.07
N LYS A 84 3.38 13.16 24.15
CA LYS A 84 3.92 13.27 25.51
C LYS A 84 5.18 12.41 25.71
N ILE A 85 5.14 11.16 25.25
CA ILE A 85 6.27 10.24 25.37
C ILE A 85 7.38 10.62 24.38
N SER A 86 7.02 11.04 23.16
CA SER A 86 8.00 11.46 22.16
C SER A 86 8.76 12.72 22.56
N HIS A 87 8.13 13.63 23.31
CA HIS A 87 8.82 14.79 23.88
C HIS A 87 9.76 14.44 25.03
N GLU A 88 9.33 13.53 25.91
CA GLU A 88 10.12 13.12 27.07
C GLU A 88 11.25 12.14 26.68
N PHE A 89 10.98 11.21 25.74
CA PHE A 89 11.90 10.17 25.31
C PHE A 89 11.87 9.98 23.78
N PRO A 90 12.38 10.93 22.98
CA PRO A 90 12.27 10.90 21.52
C PRO A 90 12.93 9.68 20.88
N TYR A 91 13.97 9.11 21.49
CA TYR A 91 14.62 7.91 20.99
C TYR A 91 13.72 6.67 21.02
N LEU A 92 12.77 6.55 21.96
CA LEU A 92 11.80 5.44 22.00
C LEU A 92 10.82 5.51 20.83
N GLN A 93 10.43 6.71 20.40
CA GLN A 93 9.63 6.89 19.21
C GLN A 93 10.40 6.45 17.97
N THR A 94 11.65 6.92 17.82
CA THR A 94 12.49 6.55 16.68
C THR A 94 12.71 5.04 16.61
N GLU A 95 13.00 4.39 17.74
CA GLU A 95 13.17 2.94 17.82
C GLU A 95 11.87 2.20 17.42
N SER A 96 10.73 2.67 17.90
CA SER A 96 9.42 2.09 17.55
C SER A 96 9.11 2.24 16.06
N ILE A 97 9.38 3.39 15.45
CA ILE A 97 9.23 3.62 14.01
C ILE A 97 10.12 2.66 13.21
N ASN A 98 11.40 2.52 13.63
CA ASN A 98 12.34 1.63 12.95
C ASN A 98 11.91 0.15 13.03
N VAL A 99 11.35 -0.28 14.16
CA VAL A 99 10.77 -1.63 14.31
C VAL A 99 9.60 -1.82 13.34
N ILE A 100 8.66 -0.87 13.31
CA ILE A 100 7.53 -0.91 12.38
C ILE A 100 8.04 -0.98 10.93
N ALA A 101 8.91 -0.07 10.53
CA ALA A 101 9.45 -0.02 9.17
C ALA A 101 10.15 -1.33 8.78
N SER A 102 10.98 -1.87 9.66
CA SER A 102 11.71 -3.12 9.41
C SER A 102 10.76 -4.32 9.23
N MET A 103 9.70 -4.40 10.03
CA MET A 103 8.70 -5.45 9.91
C MET A 103 7.87 -5.30 8.64
N LEU A 104 7.48 -4.08 8.27
CA LEU A 104 6.69 -3.82 7.05
C LEU A 104 7.45 -4.15 5.76
N LYS A 105 8.79 -4.22 5.78
CA LYS A 105 9.60 -4.65 4.62
C LYS A 105 9.43 -6.15 4.29
N VAL A 106 9.00 -6.97 5.25
CA VAL A 106 8.94 -8.43 5.11
C VAL A 106 7.54 -9.02 5.33
N LEU A 107 6.61 -8.26 5.90
CA LEU A 107 5.27 -8.75 6.19
C LEU A 107 4.41 -8.80 4.92
N PRO A 108 3.68 -9.90 4.69
CA PRO A 108 2.64 -9.95 3.66
C PRO A 108 1.46 -9.06 4.07
N THR A 109 0.67 -8.65 3.08
CA THR A 109 -0.58 -7.89 3.31
C THR A 109 -1.54 -8.68 4.19
N GLY A 110 -2.09 -8.02 5.21
CA GLY A 110 -3.04 -8.63 6.14
C GLY A 110 -3.23 -7.81 7.41
N VAL A 111 -4.05 -8.35 8.32
CA VAL A 111 -4.47 -7.63 9.54
C VAL A 111 -3.28 -7.18 10.39
N PHE A 112 -2.26 -8.01 10.55
CA PHE A 112 -1.10 -7.68 11.36
C PHE A 112 -0.26 -6.57 10.72
N GLN A 113 0.04 -6.68 9.41
CA GLN A 113 0.73 -5.63 8.63
C GLN A 113 -0.01 -4.30 8.75
N LYS A 114 -1.32 -4.29 8.49
CA LYS A 114 -2.17 -3.11 8.59
C LYS A 114 -2.16 -2.49 9.99
N THR A 115 -2.29 -3.32 11.03
CA THR A 115 -2.27 -2.86 12.43
C THR A 115 -0.96 -2.17 12.79
N LEU A 116 0.18 -2.70 12.30
CA LEU A 116 1.49 -2.08 12.47
C LEU A 116 1.61 -0.77 11.71
N ALA A 117 1.25 -0.77 10.42
CA ALA A 117 1.34 0.40 9.55
C ALA A 117 0.45 1.55 10.03
N ASP A 118 -0.79 1.27 10.45
CA ASP A 118 -1.70 2.25 11.07
C ASP A 118 -1.10 2.85 12.35
N GLY A 119 -0.12 2.19 12.96
CA GLY A 119 0.63 2.73 14.09
C GLY A 119 1.39 4.01 13.75
N LEU A 120 1.87 4.17 12.52
CA LEU A 120 2.57 5.37 12.05
C LEU A 120 1.68 6.63 12.10
N ALA A 121 0.36 6.47 11.95
CA ALA A 121 -0.60 7.56 12.03
C ALA A 121 -0.69 8.24 13.42
N TYR A 122 -0.11 7.64 14.44
CA TYR A 122 -0.04 8.22 15.79
C TYR A 122 1.21 9.11 15.98
N ALA A 123 2.18 9.04 15.06
CA ALA A 123 3.33 9.93 15.08
C ALA A 123 2.95 11.34 14.60
N VAL A 124 3.53 12.37 15.21
CA VAL A 124 3.39 13.76 14.76
C VAL A 124 4.41 14.08 13.68
N ASN A 125 5.57 13.45 13.76
CA ASN A 125 6.69 13.71 12.86
C ASN A 125 7.34 12.38 12.45
N LEU A 126 7.36 12.15 11.14
CA LEU A 126 8.03 11.03 10.46
C LEU A 126 9.15 11.55 9.54
N SER A 127 9.56 12.81 9.67
CA SER A 127 10.60 13.39 8.81
C SER A 127 11.90 12.62 8.91
N ASN A 128 12.55 12.42 7.76
CA ASN A 128 13.80 11.67 7.59
C ASN A 128 13.70 10.18 7.98
N VAL A 129 12.50 9.60 7.98
CA VAL A 129 12.29 8.17 8.26
C VAL A 129 12.50 7.36 6.98
N ASP A 130 13.21 6.24 7.08
CA ASP A 130 13.34 5.23 6.02
C ASP A 130 12.16 4.26 6.05
N LEU A 131 11.23 4.47 5.11
CA LEU A 131 10.10 3.57 4.83
C LEU A 131 10.26 2.88 3.46
N GLN A 132 11.48 2.80 2.92
CA GLN A 132 11.73 2.14 1.64
C GLN A 132 11.28 0.69 1.65
N ARG A 133 10.67 0.26 0.53
CA ARG A 133 10.22 -1.12 0.30
C ARG A 133 9.25 -1.65 1.37
N THR A 134 8.53 -0.77 2.06
CA THR A 134 7.54 -1.17 3.05
C THR A 134 6.21 -1.52 2.39
N ASN A 135 5.53 -2.51 2.98
CA ASN A 135 4.16 -2.85 2.62
C ASN A 135 3.20 -1.98 3.44
N LEU A 136 2.66 -0.94 2.80
CA LEU A 136 1.67 -0.01 3.35
C LEU A 136 0.30 -0.16 2.68
N GLN A 137 0.02 -1.33 2.09
CA GLN A 137 -1.26 -1.59 1.43
C GLN A 137 -2.44 -1.51 2.40
N ASP A 138 -3.55 -0.89 1.92
CA ASP A 138 -4.81 -0.77 2.66
C ASP A 138 -4.65 -0.13 4.05
N THR A 139 -3.69 0.78 4.22
CA THR A 139 -3.38 1.41 5.51
C THR A 139 -3.89 2.85 5.58
N TYR A 140 -4.06 3.33 6.80
CA TYR A 140 -4.33 4.74 7.06
C TYR A 140 -3.05 5.43 7.51
N LEU A 141 -2.55 6.36 6.70
CA LEU A 141 -1.43 7.22 7.03
C LEU A 141 -1.92 8.67 7.12
N GLY A 142 -2.15 9.13 8.34
CA GLY A 142 -2.70 10.46 8.54
C GLY A 142 -3.20 10.71 9.95
N ARG A 143 -3.86 11.84 10.18
CA ARG A 143 -4.38 12.21 11.49
C ARG A 143 -5.87 12.54 11.44
N LYS A 144 -6.64 11.80 12.23
CA LYS A 144 -8.11 11.97 12.33
C LYS A 144 -8.53 13.20 13.14
N ASP A 145 -7.62 13.77 13.93
CA ASP A 145 -7.85 14.98 14.73
C ASP A 145 -7.74 16.31 13.94
N GLY A 146 -7.51 16.21 12.62
CA GLY A 146 -7.35 17.36 11.74
C GLY A 146 -5.97 18.04 11.80
N THR A 147 -5.07 17.59 12.67
CA THR A 147 -3.67 18.00 12.64
C THR A 147 -2.89 17.23 11.58
N SER A 148 -1.72 17.74 11.15
CA SER A 148 -0.93 17.09 10.12
C SER A 148 0.22 16.27 10.69
N ILE A 149 0.59 15.19 9.96
CA ILE A 149 1.87 14.51 10.14
C ILE A 149 2.91 15.20 9.27
N LEU A 150 4.08 15.49 9.84
CA LEU A 150 5.23 16.00 9.09
C LEU A 150 6.02 14.82 8.54
N MET A 151 6.30 14.83 7.22
CA MET A 151 7.01 13.76 6.51
C MET A 151 8.12 14.31 5.58
N ASP A 152 8.79 15.40 5.98
CA ASP A 152 9.88 15.94 5.19
C ASP A 152 11.02 14.92 5.02
N ASN A 153 11.43 14.67 3.76
CA ASN A 153 12.45 13.71 3.40
C ASN A 153 12.16 12.26 3.90
N THR A 154 10.90 11.94 4.20
CA THR A 154 10.50 10.55 4.43
C THR A 154 10.64 9.78 3.13
N ASP A 155 11.38 8.68 3.17
CA ASP A 155 11.73 7.91 1.99
C ASP A 155 10.80 6.69 1.86
N LEU A 156 9.92 6.74 0.84
CA LEU A 156 9.00 5.68 0.45
C LEU A 156 9.41 4.97 -0.86
N PHE A 157 10.70 5.02 -1.20
CA PHE A 157 11.22 4.36 -2.40
C PHE A 157 10.79 2.89 -2.48
N LEU A 158 10.18 2.49 -3.62
CA LEU A 158 9.68 1.14 -3.86
C LEU A 158 8.66 0.63 -2.80
N SER A 159 8.02 1.51 -2.03
CA SER A 159 6.95 1.11 -1.10
C SER A 159 5.66 0.86 -1.84
N ASP A 160 4.84 -0.05 -1.32
CA ASP A 160 3.50 -0.33 -1.83
C ASP A 160 2.44 0.32 -0.92
N LEU A 161 1.81 1.38 -1.43
CA LEU A 161 0.71 2.12 -0.79
C LEU A 161 -0.63 1.87 -1.50
N SER A 162 -0.77 0.75 -2.21
CA SER A 162 -2.02 0.41 -2.89
C SER A 162 -3.20 0.41 -1.92
N TYR A 163 -4.30 1.06 -2.31
CA TYR A 163 -5.51 1.21 -1.50
C TYR A 163 -5.32 1.99 -0.18
N ALA A 164 -4.16 2.60 0.05
CA ALA A 164 -3.93 3.40 1.25
C ALA A 164 -4.77 4.68 1.25
N LEU A 165 -5.15 5.12 2.45
CA LEU A 165 -5.68 6.46 2.68
C LEU A 165 -4.60 7.33 3.33
N ILE A 166 -4.10 8.30 2.58
CA ILE A 166 -3.12 9.29 3.04
C ILE A 166 -3.86 10.60 3.28
N GLU A 167 -3.92 11.06 4.53
CA GLU A 167 -4.73 12.22 4.88
C GLU A 167 -4.05 13.11 5.92
N ASN A 168 -4.10 14.43 5.71
CA ASN A 168 -3.45 15.39 6.60
C ASN A 168 -1.94 15.11 6.78
N VAL A 169 -1.23 14.96 5.67
CA VAL A 169 0.23 14.73 5.62
C VAL A 169 0.88 15.87 4.89
N ASN A 170 1.95 16.45 5.47
CA ASN A 170 2.69 17.55 4.89
C ASN A 170 4.19 17.23 4.81
N GLY A 171 4.82 17.63 3.71
CA GLY A 171 6.28 17.54 3.57
C GLY A 171 6.75 17.15 2.18
N LYS A 172 8.06 17.28 1.96
CA LYS A 172 8.76 16.86 0.74
C LYS A 172 9.01 15.36 0.76
N VAL A 173 7.93 14.58 0.58
CA VAL A 173 7.98 13.10 0.65
C VAL A 173 8.61 12.53 -0.61
N ILE A 174 9.37 11.45 -0.48
CA ILE A 174 10.03 10.75 -1.58
C ILE A 174 9.21 9.51 -1.95
N PHE A 175 8.34 9.63 -2.96
CA PHE A 175 7.54 8.52 -3.53
C PHE A 175 8.21 7.91 -4.78
N TYR A 176 9.54 7.98 -4.88
CA TYR A 176 10.24 7.47 -6.06
C TYR A 176 9.99 5.97 -6.24
N ARG A 177 9.45 5.58 -7.43
CA ARG A 177 9.04 4.20 -7.77
C ARG A 177 8.08 3.55 -6.78
N SER A 178 7.36 4.31 -5.99
CA SER A 178 6.32 3.75 -5.13
C SER A 178 5.06 3.39 -5.91
N ILE A 179 4.27 2.47 -5.36
CA ILE A 179 2.99 2.05 -5.93
C ILE A 179 1.87 2.72 -5.12
N LEU A 180 1.12 3.61 -5.75
CA LEU A 180 -0.02 4.33 -5.16
C LEU A 180 -1.36 3.87 -5.75
N PHE A 181 -1.40 2.67 -6.31
CA PHE A 181 -2.56 2.11 -6.99
C PHE A 181 -3.84 2.21 -6.15
N CYS A 182 -4.89 2.84 -6.71
CA CYS A 182 -6.18 3.03 -6.04
C CYS A 182 -6.08 3.72 -4.66
N SER A 183 -5.00 4.43 -4.36
CA SER A 183 -4.86 5.16 -3.11
C SER A 183 -5.69 6.45 -3.12
N GLN A 184 -6.01 6.95 -1.92
CA GLN A 184 -6.67 8.22 -1.73
C GLN A 184 -5.75 9.17 -0.97
N ILE A 185 -5.47 10.32 -1.55
CA ILE A 185 -4.62 11.37 -0.97
C ILE A 185 -5.49 12.59 -0.72
N LYS A 186 -5.62 13.00 0.55
CA LYS A 186 -6.55 14.06 0.94
C LYS A 186 -5.91 15.06 1.90
N ASN A 187 -6.21 16.35 1.68
CA ASN A 187 -5.81 17.42 2.59
C ASN A 187 -4.31 17.42 2.90
N CYS A 188 -3.46 17.20 1.89
CA CYS A 188 -2.03 17.10 2.02
C CYS A 188 -1.31 18.27 1.37
N ASP A 189 -0.16 18.66 1.93
CA ASP A 189 0.78 19.55 1.27
C ASP A 189 2.05 18.78 0.91
N PHE A 190 2.16 18.42 -0.38
CA PHE A 190 3.30 17.72 -0.97
C PHE A 190 4.14 18.64 -1.86
N SER A 191 4.21 19.92 -1.48
CA SER A 191 5.08 20.87 -2.18
C SER A 191 6.52 20.40 -2.18
N GLY A 192 7.11 20.27 -3.39
CA GLY A 192 8.47 19.76 -3.60
C GLY A 192 8.65 18.27 -3.33
N ALA A 193 7.57 17.50 -3.19
CA ALA A 193 7.65 16.03 -3.13
C ALA A 193 8.08 15.42 -4.46
N THR A 194 8.63 14.20 -4.46
CA THR A 194 8.97 13.50 -5.70
C THR A 194 8.11 12.26 -5.89
N PHE A 195 7.37 12.22 -7.00
CA PHE A 195 6.60 11.08 -7.50
C PHE A 195 7.27 10.44 -8.73
N ARG A 196 8.60 10.67 -8.89
CA ARG A 196 9.35 10.12 -10.04
C ARG A 196 9.13 8.62 -10.17
N GLU A 197 8.78 8.19 -11.41
CA GLU A 197 8.55 6.79 -11.74
C GLU A 197 7.53 6.08 -10.80
N ALA A 198 6.70 6.82 -10.07
CA ALA A 198 5.64 6.25 -9.25
C ALA A 198 4.46 5.77 -10.10
N ASP A 199 3.78 4.71 -9.64
CA ASP A 199 2.51 4.26 -10.22
C ASP A 199 1.34 4.92 -9.53
N LEU A 200 0.65 5.82 -10.24
CA LEU A 200 -0.50 6.60 -9.78
C LEU A 200 -1.82 6.06 -10.34
N THR A 201 -1.85 4.80 -10.79
CA THR A 201 -3.06 4.19 -11.38
C THR A 201 -4.25 4.29 -10.43
N ASN A 202 -5.32 4.95 -10.90
CA ASN A 202 -6.55 5.20 -10.12
C ASN A 202 -6.33 5.92 -8.78
N THR A 203 -5.21 6.60 -8.59
CA THR A 203 -4.97 7.43 -7.41
C THR A 203 -5.91 8.64 -7.42
N CYS A 204 -6.54 8.91 -6.28
CA CYS A 204 -7.43 10.06 -6.12
C CYS A 204 -6.75 11.14 -5.25
N PHE A 205 -6.57 12.34 -5.82
CA PHE A 205 -6.07 13.51 -5.10
C PHE A 205 -7.25 14.46 -4.79
N LYS A 206 -7.40 14.84 -3.52
CA LYS A 206 -8.44 15.78 -3.09
C LYS A 206 -7.87 16.78 -2.10
N ASN A 207 -7.93 18.09 -2.42
CA ASN A 207 -7.35 19.17 -1.62
C ASN A 207 -5.86 18.93 -1.34
N VAL A 208 -5.06 18.66 -2.38
CA VAL A 208 -3.62 18.39 -2.27
C VAL A 208 -2.85 19.52 -2.95
N ILE A 209 -1.86 20.05 -2.26
CA ILE A 209 -0.93 21.04 -2.82
C ILE A 209 0.27 20.28 -3.38
N LEU A 210 0.55 20.48 -4.68
CA LEU A 210 1.62 19.78 -5.42
C LEU A 210 2.62 20.79 -6.03
N LYS A 211 2.74 21.97 -5.45
CA LYS A 211 3.65 22.99 -5.95
C LYS A 211 5.08 22.45 -6.00
N ASP A 212 5.75 22.59 -7.15
CA ASP A 212 7.12 22.15 -7.38
C ASP A 212 7.34 20.62 -7.15
N ALA A 213 6.26 19.81 -7.18
CA ALA A 213 6.38 18.36 -7.08
C ALA A 213 6.85 17.77 -8.41
N ASP A 214 7.73 16.74 -8.32
CA ASP A 214 8.36 16.10 -9.49
C ASP A 214 7.66 14.78 -9.85
N PHE A 215 6.97 14.76 -11.01
CA PHE A 215 6.27 13.59 -11.56
C PHE A 215 7.02 12.94 -12.73
N THR A 216 8.32 13.24 -12.92
CA THR A 216 9.10 12.71 -14.03
C THR A 216 9.03 11.18 -14.10
N GLY A 217 8.54 10.64 -15.23
CA GLY A 217 8.40 9.20 -15.43
C GLY A 217 7.30 8.51 -14.61
N ALA A 218 6.48 9.26 -13.86
CA ALA A 218 5.30 8.70 -13.20
C ALA A 218 4.29 8.19 -14.23
N ILE A 219 3.62 7.08 -13.93
CA ILE A 219 2.64 6.48 -14.84
C ILE A 219 1.22 6.68 -14.33
N ASN A 220 0.28 6.78 -15.28
CA ASN A 220 -1.16 6.90 -15.01
C ASN A 220 -1.51 8.09 -14.09
N ILE A 221 -0.87 9.23 -14.33
CA ILE A 221 -1.16 10.47 -13.60
C ILE A 221 -2.64 10.84 -13.83
N PRO A 222 -3.41 11.13 -12.77
CA PRO A 222 -4.80 11.56 -12.92
C PRO A 222 -4.91 12.83 -13.77
N GLU A 223 -5.83 12.86 -14.74
CA GLU A 223 -6.01 13.96 -15.72
C GLU A 223 -6.15 15.34 -15.07
N ALA A 224 -6.80 15.43 -13.90
CA ALA A 224 -6.95 16.68 -13.15
C ALA A 224 -5.60 17.25 -12.71
N ILE A 225 -4.68 16.38 -12.26
CA ILE A 225 -3.33 16.76 -11.83
C ILE A 225 -2.47 17.11 -13.04
N GLU A 226 -2.55 16.33 -14.12
CA GLU A 226 -1.81 16.58 -15.35
C GLU A 226 -2.12 17.95 -15.93
N LYS A 227 -3.39 18.36 -15.97
CA LYS A 227 -3.81 19.70 -16.42
C LYS A 227 -3.29 20.81 -15.51
N GLU A 228 -3.26 20.62 -14.20
CA GLU A 228 -2.76 21.61 -13.24
C GLU A 228 -1.24 21.79 -13.36
N LEU A 229 -0.49 20.70 -13.57
CA LEU A 229 0.95 20.74 -13.78
C LEU A 229 1.33 21.50 -15.07
N VAL A 230 0.55 21.36 -16.14
CA VAL A 230 0.76 22.07 -17.41
C VAL A 230 0.46 23.57 -17.25
N LEU A 231 -0.51 23.96 -16.43
CA LEU A 231 -0.89 25.34 -16.23
C LEU A 231 0.04 26.12 -15.29
N SER A 232 0.70 25.43 -14.34
CA SER A 232 1.50 26.10 -13.30
C SER A 232 2.88 26.59 -13.77
N ASP A 233 3.52 25.99 -14.75
CA ASP A 233 4.94 26.28 -15.07
C ASP A 233 5.28 26.56 -16.53
N GLY A 234 4.40 26.31 -17.49
CA GLY A 234 4.76 26.42 -18.92
C GLY A 234 5.99 25.56 -19.32
N LYS A 235 6.50 24.75 -18.42
CA LYS A 235 7.56 23.76 -18.63
C LYS A 235 6.99 22.39 -18.36
N SER A 236 6.76 21.63 -19.42
CA SER A 236 6.52 20.20 -19.34
C SER A 236 7.72 19.55 -18.64
N ILE A 237 7.51 18.99 -17.46
CA ILE A 237 8.52 18.21 -16.73
C ILE A 237 8.72 16.82 -17.37
N TYR A 238 7.97 16.54 -18.44
CA TYR A 238 8.09 15.31 -19.20
C TYR A 238 9.11 15.49 -20.35
N PRO A 239 10.07 14.56 -20.52
CA PRO A 239 10.72 14.44 -21.81
C PRO A 239 9.62 14.10 -22.81
N HIS A 240 9.41 14.97 -23.80
CA HIS A 240 8.55 14.71 -24.93
C HIS A 240 9.01 13.42 -25.65
N GLU A 241 8.46 12.29 -25.31
CA GLU A 241 8.07 11.35 -26.34
C GLU A 241 6.75 11.92 -26.88
N GLU A 242 6.70 12.19 -28.19
CA GLU A 242 5.54 12.79 -28.83
C GLU A 242 4.27 12.08 -28.40
N PRO A 243 3.21 12.81 -28.00
CA PRO A 243 1.96 12.17 -27.65
C PRO A 243 1.48 11.46 -28.90
N VAL A 244 1.43 10.14 -28.85
CA VAL A 244 0.51 9.39 -29.71
C VAL A 244 -0.83 10.03 -29.41
N SER A 245 -1.33 10.81 -30.35
CA SER A 245 -2.48 11.68 -30.28
C SER A 245 -3.57 11.10 -29.38
N ALA A 246 -3.77 11.74 -28.22
CA ALA A 246 -4.95 11.52 -27.40
C ALA A 246 -6.19 11.98 -28.19
N LYS A 247 -6.78 11.07 -28.93
CA LYS A 247 -8.16 11.21 -29.36
C LYS A 247 -9.04 11.00 -28.13
N HIS A 248 -9.71 12.05 -27.75
CA HIS A 248 -10.91 12.16 -26.91
C HIS A 248 -11.52 10.88 -26.34
N SER A 249 -11.68 10.92 -25.00
CA SER A 249 -12.75 10.32 -24.18
C SER A 249 -13.84 9.54 -24.92
N THR A 250 -13.54 8.31 -25.24
CA THR A 250 -14.47 7.20 -25.24
C THR A 250 -13.95 6.24 -24.20
N LEU A 251 -14.83 5.68 -23.34
CA LEU A 251 -14.48 4.62 -22.40
C LEU A 251 -13.37 3.76 -22.98
N ASP A 252 -12.30 3.57 -22.22
CA ASP A 252 -11.13 2.82 -22.69
C ASP A 252 -11.61 1.43 -23.12
N LYS A 253 -11.73 1.23 -24.44
CA LYS A 253 -12.28 0.00 -25.04
C LYS A 253 -11.23 -1.10 -25.04
N SER A 254 -10.47 -1.21 -23.96
CA SER A 254 -9.45 -2.23 -23.84
C SER A 254 -10.03 -3.54 -23.34
N ILE A 255 -9.66 -4.65 -23.99
CA ILE A 255 -10.05 -6.02 -23.63
C ILE A 255 -8.79 -6.81 -23.24
N PHE A 256 -8.79 -7.38 -22.04
CA PHE A 256 -7.68 -8.22 -21.59
C PHE A 256 -7.84 -9.65 -22.09
N PHE A 257 -6.81 -10.21 -22.71
CA PHE A 257 -6.73 -11.62 -23.08
C PHE A 257 -5.94 -12.40 -22.04
N SER A 258 -6.63 -13.28 -21.31
CA SER A 258 -6.06 -14.31 -20.46
C SER A 258 -5.82 -15.57 -21.27
N MET A 259 -4.59 -15.90 -21.60
CA MET A 259 -4.25 -17.03 -22.47
C MET A 259 -2.91 -17.67 -22.08
N PRO A 260 -2.72 -18.98 -22.34
CA PRO A 260 -1.44 -19.62 -22.14
C PRO A 260 -0.34 -18.96 -22.96
N SER A 261 0.87 -18.87 -22.39
CA SER A 261 2.05 -18.36 -23.11
C SER A 261 2.60 -19.32 -24.17
N VAL A 262 2.25 -20.61 -24.05
CA VAL A 262 2.59 -21.68 -25.01
C VAL A 262 1.33 -22.43 -25.36
N MET A 263 1.02 -22.55 -26.64
CA MET A 263 -0.18 -23.21 -27.11
C MET A 263 0.05 -23.89 -28.48
N SER A 264 -0.91 -24.72 -28.94
CA SER A 264 -0.85 -25.32 -30.26
C SER A 264 -1.02 -24.25 -31.36
N LYS A 265 -0.52 -24.54 -32.56
CA LYS A 265 -0.72 -23.65 -33.73
C LYS A 265 -2.19 -23.34 -34.01
N GLU A 266 -3.07 -24.30 -33.77
CA GLU A 266 -4.50 -24.14 -33.92
C GLU A 266 -5.07 -23.12 -32.91
N ASN A 267 -4.67 -23.24 -31.62
CA ASN A 267 -5.06 -22.31 -30.58
C ASN A 267 -4.47 -20.90 -30.79
N GLU A 268 -3.23 -20.81 -31.33
CA GLU A 268 -2.65 -19.53 -31.71
C GLU A 268 -3.44 -18.83 -32.83
N LEU A 269 -3.91 -19.59 -33.82
CA LEU A 269 -4.76 -19.07 -34.88
C LEU A 269 -6.09 -18.54 -34.32
N LEU A 270 -6.74 -19.34 -33.46
CA LEU A 270 -7.98 -18.94 -32.82
C LEU A 270 -7.83 -17.64 -31.99
N THR A 271 -6.77 -17.52 -31.20
CA THR A 271 -6.53 -16.29 -30.45
C THR A 271 -6.29 -15.08 -31.34
N LYS A 272 -5.60 -15.27 -32.48
CA LYS A 272 -5.40 -14.23 -33.49
C LYS A 272 -6.71 -13.82 -34.15
N ASP A 273 -7.60 -14.77 -34.44
CA ASP A 273 -8.92 -14.50 -35.03
C ASP A 273 -9.79 -13.69 -34.07
N TYR A 274 -9.82 -14.03 -32.77
CA TYR A 274 -10.50 -13.25 -31.75
C TYR A 274 -9.92 -11.84 -31.65
N LYS A 275 -8.59 -11.72 -31.65
CA LYS A 275 -7.91 -10.43 -31.60
C LYS A 275 -8.29 -9.57 -32.81
N ALA A 276 -8.12 -10.09 -34.02
CA ALA A 276 -8.43 -9.36 -35.26
C ALA A 276 -9.90 -8.93 -35.33
N TYR A 277 -10.84 -9.79 -34.89
CA TYR A 277 -12.25 -9.47 -34.84
C TYR A 277 -12.55 -8.31 -33.89
N LEU A 278 -12.01 -8.34 -32.67
CA LEU A 278 -12.25 -7.31 -31.66
C LEU A 278 -11.57 -5.99 -32.02
N GLU A 279 -10.35 -6.05 -32.57
CA GLU A 279 -9.65 -4.86 -33.07
C GLU A 279 -10.39 -4.24 -34.27
N GLY A 280 -11.00 -5.07 -35.14
CA GLY A 280 -11.89 -4.62 -36.23
C GLY A 280 -13.16 -3.91 -35.73
N LEU A 281 -13.61 -4.19 -34.51
CA LEU A 281 -14.70 -3.49 -33.84
C LEU A 281 -14.23 -2.23 -33.06
N GLY A 282 -12.96 -1.91 -33.10
CA GLY A 282 -12.35 -0.73 -32.45
C GLY A 282 -11.96 -0.93 -30.98
N TYR A 283 -11.83 -2.18 -30.51
CA TYR A 283 -11.30 -2.48 -29.21
C TYR A 283 -9.77 -2.59 -29.23
N ASN A 284 -9.10 -2.19 -28.16
CA ASN A 284 -7.68 -2.41 -27.96
C ASN A 284 -7.48 -3.73 -27.18
N VAL A 285 -6.79 -4.71 -27.78
CA VAL A 285 -6.58 -6.03 -27.15
C VAL A 285 -5.23 -6.04 -26.44
N ILE A 286 -5.27 -6.24 -25.12
CA ILE A 286 -4.10 -6.28 -24.22
C ILE A 286 -3.89 -7.71 -23.72
N TYR A 287 -2.64 -8.19 -23.76
CA TYR A 287 -2.26 -9.48 -23.20
C TYR A 287 -0.80 -9.46 -22.72
N TYR A 288 -0.40 -10.50 -22.02
CA TYR A 288 0.98 -10.68 -21.58
C TYR A 288 1.74 -11.62 -22.52
N ILE A 289 2.98 -11.24 -22.88
CA ILE A 289 3.92 -12.10 -23.58
C ILE A 289 5.00 -12.52 -22.58
N LYS A 290 5.52 -13.76 -22.71
CA LYS A 290 6.51 -14.35 -21.79
C LYS A 290 7.74 -13.48 -21.59
N ASP A 291 8.16 -12.73 -22.61
CA ASP A 291 9.33 -11.86 -22.58
C ASP A 291 9.10 -10.53 -21.82
N ASP A 292 7.83 -10.19 -21.55
CA ASP A 292 7.43 -9.01 -20.75
C ASP A 292 7.45 -9.27 -19.21
N TYR A 293 7.77 -10.51 -18.80
CA TYR A 293 7.76 -10.86 -17.39
C TYR A 293 9.00 -10.29 -16.68
N PRO A 294 8.83 -9.30 -15.80
CA PRO A 294 9.92 -8.91 -14.92
C PRO A 294 10.26 -10.07 -13.98
N SER A 295 11.49 -10.15 -13.56
CA SER A 295 11.95 -11.17 -12.59
C SER A 295 11.23 -11.10 -11.23
N PHE A 296 10.42 -10.05 -10.99
CA PHE A 296 9.68 -9.83 -9.75
C PHE A 296 8.38 -9.04 -10.00
N GLY A 297 7.29 -9.37 -9.29
CA GLY A 297 6.04 -8.60 -9.33
C GLY A 297 5.11 -8.90 -10.51
N GLN A 298 5.18 -10.08 -11.12
CA GLN A 298 4.37 -10.48 -12.29
C GLN A 298 2.86 -10.30 -12.05
N LEU A 299 2.35 -10.72 -10.91
CA LEU A 299 0.92 -10.62 -10.56
C LEU A 299 0.43 -9.17 -10.50
N ASN A 300 1.26 -8.24 -10.03
CA ASN A 300 0.88 -6.83 -9.97
C ASN A 300 0.70 -6.24 -11.37
N ARG A 301 1.60 -6.53 -12.32
CA ARG A 301 1.47 -6.05 -13.69
C ARG A 301 0.30 -6.67 -14.45
N ILE A 302 0.00 -7.94 -14.21
CA ILE A 302 -1.18 -8.59 -14.75
C ILE A 302 -2.44 -7.90 -14.20
N ARG A 303 -2.48 -7.68 -12.89
CA ARG A 303 -3.57 -6.95 -12.22
C ARG A 303 -3.78 -5.56 -12.81
N GLU A 304 -2.72 -4.78 -13.03
CA GLU A 304 -2.78 -3.44 -13.64
C GLU A 304 -3.45 -3.49 -15.02
N LYS A 305 -3.02 -4.41 -15.90
CA LYS A 305 -3.60 -4.57 -17.23
C LYS A 305 -5.09 -4.99 -17.17
N ILE A 306 -5.45 -5.90 -16.27
CA ILE A 306 -6.84 -6.30 -16.05
C ILE A 306 -7.67 -5.10 -15.55
N LEU A 307 -7.13 -4.32 -14.63
CA LEU A 307 -7.82 -3.15 -14.10
C LEU A 307 -7.97 -2.00 -15.12
N ALA A 308 -7.03 -1.86 -16.04
CA ALA A 308 -7.11 -0.92 -17.14
C ALA A 308 -8.05 -1.39 -18.26
N SER A 309 -8.52 -2.64 -18.27
CA SER A 309 -9.37 -3.20 -19.30
C SER A 309 -10.86 -3.11 -18.91
N SER A 310 -11.73 -2.91 -19.90
CA SER A 310 -13.20 -2.84 -19.71
C SER A 310 -13.87 -4.22 -19.74
N ALA A 311 -13.22 -5.23 -20.33
CA ALA A 311 -13.70 -6.60 -20.44
C ALA A 311 -12.54 -7.60 -20.54
N MET A 312 -12.86 -8.89 -20.47
CA MET A 312 -11.86 -9.97 -20.57
C MET A 312 -12.34 -11.08 -21.50
N VAL A 313 -11.39 -11.65 -22.25
CA VAL A 313 -11.53 -12.96 -22.90
C VAL A 313 -10.52 -13.92 -22.31
N ALA A 314 -10.97 -15.02 -21.72
CA ALA A 314 -10.10 -16.04 -21.14
C ALA A 314 -10.16 -17.34 -21.94
N PHE A 315 -8.98 -17.83 -22.35
CA PHE A 315 -8.83 -19.00 -23.21
C PHE A 315 -8.45 -20.23 -22.42
N GLY A 316 -9.43 -21.10 -22.14
CA GLY A 316 -9.26 -22.38 -21.46
C GLY A 316 -8.84 -23.48 -22.44
N PHE A 317 -7.57 -23.51 -22.82
CA PHE A 317 -7.00 -24.55 -23.67
C PHE A 317 -6.40 -25.70 -22.87
N LYS A 318 -6.34 -26.91 -23.46
CA LYS A 318 -5.66 -28.05 -22.87
C LYS A 318 -4.19 -27.75 -22.62
N GLN A 319 -3.77 -27.73 -21.36
CA GLN A 319 -2.38 -27.48 -20.97
C GLN A 319 -1.76 -28.64 -20.21
N THR A 320 -2.52 -29.24 -19.30
CA THR A 320 -2.06 -30.37 -18.50
C THR A 320 -3.03 -31.53 -18.65
N ASN A 321 -2.50 -32.74 -19.00
CA ASN A 321 -3.28 -33.95 -18.98
C ASN A 321 -2.97 -34.75 -17.72
N ILE A 322 -4.00 -35.18 -17.02
CA ILE A 322 -3.91 -36.02 -15.82
C ILE A 322 -4.41 -37.43 -16.21
N HIS A 323 -3.48 -38.37 -16.36
CA HIS A 323 -3.81 -39.71 -16.76
C HIS A 323 -4.36 -40.60 -15.63
N ASP A 324 -3.85 -40.40 -14.39
CA ASP A 324 -4.29 -41.14 -13.20
C ASP A 324 -4.06 -40.28 -11.96
N ALA A 325 -5.13 -39.92 -11.29
CA ALA A 325 -5.08 -39.18 -10.03
C ALA A 325 -6.31 -39.46 -9.18
N THR A 326 -6.21 -39.14 -7.89
CA THR A 326 -7.34 -39.13 -6.96
C THR A 326 -7.66 -37.70 -6.60
N PHE A 327 -8.83 -37.25 -6.96
CA PHE A 327 -9.34 -35.92 -6.57
C PHE A 327 -10.03 -36.02 -5.22
N ARG A 328 -9.74 -35.10 -4.32
CA ARG A 328 -10.25 -35.06 -2.94
C ARG A 328 -10.03 -36.35 -2.17
N PRO A 329 -8.78 -36.85 -2.07
CA PRO A 329 -8.50 -38.13 -1.41
C PRO A 329 -8.97 -38.08 0.04
N GLN A 330 -9.45 -39.24 0.53
CA GLN A 330 -9.90 -39.44 1.91
C GLN A 330 -11.13 -38.61 2.32
N THR A 331 -11.92 -38.11 1.36
CA THR A 331 -13.19 -37.45 1.61
C THR A 331 -14.37 -38.22 1.06
N ASN A 332 -15.59 -37.89 1.50
CA ASN A 332 -16.82 -38.51 0.95
C ASN A 332 -17.06 -38.18 -0.54
N ASN A 333 -16.30 -37.24 -1.09
CA ASN A 333 -16.37 -36.81 -2.49
C ASN A 333 -15.08 -37.20 -3.25
N GLU A 334 -14.43 -38.30 -2.83
CA GLU A 334 -13.28 -38.81 -3.54
C GLU A 334 -13.66 -39.32 -4.94
N GLU A 335 -12.91 -38.88 -5.94
CA GLU A 335 -13.14 -39.23 -7.33
C GLU A 335 -11.82 -39.67 -7.98
N LYS A 336 -11.86 -40.72 -8.80
CA LYS A 336 -10.74 -41.16 -9.65
C LYS A 336 -10.76 -40.42 -10.96
N TRP A 337 -9.67 -39.72 -11.27
CA TRP A 337 -9.49 -39.00 -12.51
C TRP A 337 -8.62 -39.76 -13.48
N ASN A 338 -9.16 -40.04 -14.66
CA ASN A 338 -8.47 -40.61 -15.78
C ASN A 338 -8.63 -39.68 -16.99
N ASP A 339 -7.51 -39.28 -17.62
CA ASP A 339 -7.49 -38.46 -18.82
C ASP A 339 -8.27 -37.12 -18.66
N LYS A 340 -8.14 -36.48 -17.50
CA LYS A 340 -8.66 -35.14 -17.26
C LYS A 340 -7.70 -34.09 -17.80
N TRP A 341 -8.25 -33.09 -18.48
CA TRP A 341 -7.49 -31.96 -18.99
C TRP A 341 -7.73 -30.71 -18.14
N LEU A 342 -6.65 -29.99 -17.84
CA LEU A 342 -6.68 -28.72 -17.12
C LEU A 342 -6.16 -27.59 -18.00
N ALA A 343 -6.76 -26.41 -17.84
CA ALA A 343 -6.22 -25.14 -18.31
C ALA A 343 -5.03 -24.72 -17.44
N THR A 344 -4.40 -23.60 -17.77
CA THR A 344 -3.34 -23.04 -16.91
C THR A 344 -3.92 -22.45 -15.61
N PRO A 345 -3.27 -22.67 -14.44
CA PRO A 345 -3.67 -22.00 -13.20
C PRO A 345 -3.67 -20.46 -13.30
N TRP A 346 -2.89 -19.89 -14.20
CA TRP A 346 -2.87 -18.45 -14.45
C TRP A 346 -4.21 -17.92 -14.94
N ASN A 347 -4.91 -18.66 -15.82
CA ASN A 347 -6.24 -18.28 -16.25
C ASN A 347 -7.21 -18.13 -15.06
N GLU A 348 -7.14 -19.04 -14.09
CA GLU A 348 -8.00 -18.99 -12.90
C GLU A 348 -7.75 -17.76 -12.05
N ILE A 349 -6.47 -17.38 -11.85
CA ILE A 349 -6.07 -16.19 -11.12
C ILE A 349 -6.55 -14.92 -11.85
N GLU A 350 -6.31 -14.84 -13.16
CA GLU A 350 -6.64 -13.67 -13.97
C GLU A 350 -8.16 -13.47 -14.07
N VAL A 351 -8.92 -14.54 -14.30
CA VAL A 351 -10.38 -14.48 -14.32
C VAL A 351 -10.93 -14.12 -12.94
N GLY A 352 -10.36 -14.66 -11.86
CA GLY A 352 -10.70 -14.25 -10.50
C GLY A 352 -10.54 -12.75 -10.27
N MET A 353 -9.45 -12.15 -10.77
CA MET A 353 -9.24 -10.69 -10.72
C MET A 353 -10.30 -9.94 -11.54
N GLY A 354 -10.65 -10.44 -12.72
CA GLY A 354 -11.69 -9.87 -13.57
C GLY A 354 -13.08 -9.90 -12.91
N LEU A 355 -13.45 -11.01 -12.28
CA LEU A 355 -14.68 -11.16 -11.51
C LEU A 355 -14.73 -10.19 -10.33
N MET A 356 -13.66 -10.04 -9.59
CA MET A 356 -13.55 -9.08 -8.50
C MET A 356 -13.74 -7.63 -8.96
N LYS A 357 -13.35 -7.33 -10.18
CA LYS A 357 -13.59 -6.02 -10.79
C LYS A 357 -15.04 -5.85 -11.29
N GLY A 358 -15.81 -6.93 -11.40
CA GLY A 358 -17.17 -6.92 -11.96
C GLY A 358 -17.19 -6.72 -13.48
N MET A 359 -16.11 -7.08 -14.19
CA MET A 359 -16.03 -6.90 -15.64
C MET A 359 -16.73 -8.03 -16.40
N PRO A 360 -17.31 -7.76 -17.58
CA PRO A 360 -17.84 -8.81 -18.45
C PRO A 360 -16.74 -9.74 -18.95
N ILE A 361 -16.85 -11.05 -18.68
CA ILE A 361 -15.87 -12.04 -19.06
C ILE A 361 -16.44 -13.04 -20.04
N LEU A 362 -15.73 -13.26 -21.14
CA LEU A 362 -15.98 -14.31 -22.12
C LEU A 362 -14.97 -15.45 -21.91
N LEU A 363 -15.46 -16.63 -21.56
CA LEU A 363 -14.64 -17.84 -21.46
C LEU A 363 -14.70 -18.57 -22.81
N VAL A 364 -13.57 -18.69 -23.48
CA VAL A 364 -13.39 -19.47 -24.71
C VAL A 364 -12.67 -20.77 -24.33
N LYS A 365 -13.40 -21.89 -24.24
CA LYS A 365 -12.87 -23.12 -23.65
C LYS A 365 -12.91 -24.32 -24.59
N ASP A 366 -11.90 -25.18 -24.50
CA ASP A 366 -11.96 -26.53 -25.06
C ASP A 366 -13.07 -27.34 -24.35
N PRO A 367 -13.88 -28.12 -25.08
CA PRO A 367 -14.96 -28.91 -24.47
C PRO A 367 -14.53 -29.87 -23.36
N HIS A 368 -13.26 -30.32 -23.34
CA HIS A 368 -12.72 -31.22 -22.34
C HIS A 368 -12.22 -30.49 -21.07
N ILE A 369 -12.21 -29.17 -21.08
CA ILE A 369 -11.91 -28.35 -19.89
C ILE A 369 -13.23 -28.02 -19.20
N ASP A 370 -13.51 -28.66 -18.08
CA ASP A 370 -14.77 -28.47 -17.34
C ASP A 370 -14.49 -28.48 -15.83
N MET A 371 -13.60 -27.60 -15.40
CA MET A 371 -13.16 -27.48 -14.01
C MET A 371 -12.82 -26.05 -13.65
N GLY A 372 -12.87 -25.75 -12.35
CA GLY A 372 -12.57 -24.43 -11.83
C GLY A 372 -13.48 -23.37 -12.42
N ILE A 373 -12.91 -22.27 -12.88
CA ILE A 373 -13.66 -21.17 -13.51
C ILE A 373 -14.26 -21.56 -14.90
N PHE A 374 -13.77 -22.63 -15.51
CA PHE A 374 -14.26 -23.14 -16.78
C PHE A 374 -15.39 -24.16 -16.63
N ASP A 375 -15.82 -24.46 -15.40
CA ASP A 375 -17.01 -25.29 -15.17
C ASP A 375 -18.26 -24.58 -15.71
N SER A 376 -18.95 -25.21 -16.63
CA SER A 376 -20.15 -24.66 -17.28
C SER A 376 -21.30 -24.41 -16.33
N ASN A 377 -21.27 -24.95 -15.11
CA ASN A 377 -22.29 -24.77 -14.07
C ASN A 377 -22.00 -23.59 -13.15
N LEU A 378 -20.81 -22.99 -13.19
CA LEU A 378 -20.42 -21.81 -12.41
C LEU A 378 -20.63 -20.52 -13.20
N SER A 379 -21.82 -20.32 -13.70
CA SER A 379 -22.11 -19.42 -14.82
C SER A 379 -22.35 -17.94 -14.45
N GLU A 380 -21.37 -17.25 -13.91
CA GLU A 380 -21.37 -15.76 -13.93
C GLU A 380 -20.69 -15.19 -15.18
N CYS A 381 -20.12 -16.05 -16.02
CA CYS A 381 -19.39 -15.68 -17.24
C CYS A 381 -20.14 -16.11 -18.52
N PHE A 382 -19.86 -15.43 -19.64
CA PHE A 382 -20.27 -15.89 -20.97
C PHE A 382 -19.34 -17.01 -21.42
N VAL A 383 -19.89 -18.17 -21.85
CA VAL A 383 -19.08 -19.35 -22.20
C VAL A 383 -19.23 -19.69 -23.68
N ALA A 384 -18.17 -19.49 -24.45
CA ALA A 384 -18.08 -19.95 -25.84
C ALA A 384 -17.22 -21.24 -25.90
N LYS A 385 -17.77 -22.32 -26.40
CA LYS A 385 -17.01 -23.57 -26.60
C LYS A 385 -16.17 -23.45 -27.86
N VAL A 386 -14.91 -23.86 -27.79
CA VAL A 386 -14.05 -24.01 -28.96
C VAL A 386 -14.55 -25.22 -29.74
N SER A 387 -14.91 -25.02 -30.99
CA SER A 387 -15.27 -26.11 -31.92
C SER A 387 -14.23 -26.18 -33.03
N THR A 388 -13.89 -27.35 -33.47
CA THR A 388 -13.06 -27.61 -34.66
C THR A 388 -13.80 -27.35 -35.97
N ASP A 389 -15.13 -27.13 -35.91
CA ASP A 389 -15.96 -26.85 -37.10
C ASP A 389 -15.78 -25.38 -37.52
N ASP A 390 -15.66 -25.15 -38.84
CA ASP A 390 -15.44 -23.82 -39.42
C ASP A 390 -16.52 -22.78 -39.05
N ASP A 391 -17.74 -23.23 -38.72
CA ASP A 391 -18.87 -22.35 -38.36
C ASP A 391 -18.75 -21.70 -36.99
N SER A 392 -18.03 -22.32 -36.06
CA SER A 392 -17.78 -21.74 -34.73
C SER A 392 -16.70 -20.63 -34.76
N ARG A 393 -15.88 -20.59 -35.80
CA ARG A 393 -14.89 -19.52 -36.05
C ARG A 393 -15.51 -18.23 -36.57
N LYS A 394 -16.79 -18.25 -36.97
CA LYS A 394 -17.55 -17.03 -37.32
C LYS A 394 -18.00 -16.31 -36.05
N LEU A 395 -17.09 -15.61 -35.43
CA LEU A 395 -17.30 -14.93 -34.13
C LEU A 395 -18.50 -14.01 -34.12
N ALA A 396 -18.79 -13.32 -35.25
CA ALA A 396 -19.95 -12.45 -35.41
C ALA A 396 -21.30 -13.20 -35.31
N GLN A 397 -21.32 -14.52 -35.48
CA GLN A 397 -22.51 -15.36 -35.42
C GLN A 397 -22.58 -16.18 -34.12
N ASN A 398 -21.50 -16.20 -33.34
CA ASN A 398 -21.48 -16.90 -32.05
C ASN A 398 -22.34 -16.15 -31.03
N LYS A 399 -23.44 -16.78 -30.61
CA LYS A 399 -24.45 -16.19 -29.72
C LYS A 399 -23.84 -15.68 -28.39
N GLU A 400 -22.89 -16.38 -27.82
CA GLU A 400 -22.30 -15.99 -26.54
C GLU A 400 -21.32 -14.81 -26.70
N VAL A 401 -20.58 -14.78 -27.83
CA VAL A 401 -19.73 -13.62 -28.17
C VAL A 401 -20.59 -12.37 -28.38
N VAL A 402 -21.71 -12.50 -29.13
CA VAL A 402 -22.64 -11.39 -29.38
C VAL A 402 -23.29 -10.89 -28.10
N LYS A 403 -23.72 -11.78 -27.21
CA LYS A 403 -24.28 -11.40 -25.89
C LYS A 403 -23.25 -10.70 -25.04
N TRP A 404 -22.01 -11.21 -24.97
CA TRP A 404 -20.94 -10.60 -24.23
C TRP A 404 -20.60 -9.20 -24.78
N LEU A 405 -20.48 -9.06 -26.10
CA LEU A 405 -20.27 -7.77 -26.76
C LEU A 405 -21.37 -6.75 -26.42
N SER A 406 -22.62 -7.17 -26.32
CA SER A 406 -23.72 -6.27 -25.94
C SER A 406 -23.58 -5.71 -24.51
N LYS A 407 -22.84 -6.38 -23.64
CA LYS A 407 -22.58 -5.92 -22.26
C LYS A 407 -21.41 -4.96 -22.13
N ILE A 408 -20.47 -4.96 -23.08
CA ILE A 408 -19.30 -4.06 -23.08
C ILE A 408 -19.52 -2.80 -23.93
N THR A 409 -20.59 -2.76 -24.72
CA THR A 409 -20.94 -1.61 -25.58
C THR A 409 -21.93 -0.64 -24.91
N LEU A 410 -22.46 -1.00 -23.73
CA LEU A 410 -23.34 -0.17 -22.91
C LEU A 410 -22.53 0.66 -21.92
#